data_48b50991b24c70768ed60d621ea281b6
#
_entry.id   48b50991b24c70768ed60d621ea281b6
#
_cell.length_a   1.000
_cell.length_b   1.000
_cell.length_c   1.000
_cell.angle_alpha   90.00
_cell.angle_beta   90.00
_cell.angle_gamma   90.00
#
_symmetry.space_group_name_H-M   'P 1'
#
loop_
_entity.id
_entity.type
_entity.pdbx_description
1 polymer ?
#
loop_
_entity_poly.entity_id
_entity_poly.type
_entity_poly.pdbx_seq_one_letter_code
_entity_poly.pdbx_strand_id
1 'polypeptide(L)'
;MQSGLLERCRLMKVIFCAANRGCSNGPTVIMSGIQPSGRLHVGNYFGVISQLLKLQADGCQLYVSVADLHAMTVPRQPDELRRNVFNVTSGLLACGLGTGRGTALFQQSRLGEHSELCWMLGTLVTLPKLLRMSHYREKAALYRDGNVPLALLTYPVLQAADVLLYRARAVPVGEDQSQHLRLAHRLAELFNNKYSVRFFPLPERLLSNWPRLKNLREPDKKMSKSQPAGCIFLDDTADEIRSKVKKAVTDSAGGLWFDPQRRPGVSNLIRLKAACTDSTVDDVVARCAGQDVVQFKENLAEALVETLKPIRLKYQALEKQPDQLKAALDDGLAKASVRAQQTMVAFKRIVGLTL
;
A
#
# COMPACT_ATOMS: atom_id res chain seq x y z
N MET A 1 23.86 -19.35 -3.01
CA MET A 1 23.62 -17.99 -3.49
C MET A 1 22.73 -17.87 -4.74
N GLN A 2 22.73 -18.82 -5.67
CA GLN A 2 21.90 -18.75 -6.90
C GLN A 2 20.44 -19.20 -6.74
N SER A 3 20.07 -20.00 -5.75
CA SER A 3 18.71 -20.53 -5.61
C SER A 3 17.67 -19.49 -5.19
N GLY A 4 18.00 -18.57 -4.28
CA GLY A 4 17.07 -17.55 -3.81
C GLY A 4 16.77 -16.45 -4.84
N LEU A 5 17.75 -16.08 -5.68
CA LEU A 5 17.54 -15.17 -6.81
C LEU A 5 16.69 -15.81 -7.91
N LEU A 6 16.89 -17.10 -8.17
CA LEU A 6 16.13 -17.88 -9.17
C LEU A 6 14.69 -18.12 -8.73
N GLU A 7 14.43 -18.30 -7.45
CA GLU A 7 13.06 -18.41 -6.91
C GLU A 7 12.34 -17.07 -6.89
N ARG A 8 13.02 -15.97 -6.56
CA ARG A 8 12.49 -14.59 -6.68
C ARG A 8 12.24 -14.22 -8.15
N CYS A 9 13.11 -14.58 -9.07
CA CYS A 9 12.88 -14.44 -10.52
C CYS A 9 11.75 -15.36 -11.01
N ARG A 10 11.59 -16.57 -10.47
CA ARG A 10 10.49 -17.47 -10.83
C ARG A 10 9.14 -16.94 -10.32
N LEU A 11 9.06 -16.42 -9.08
CA LEU A 11 7.82 -15.82 -8.56
C LEU A 11 7.44 -14.56 -9.38
N MET A 12 8.40 -13.70 -9.69
CA MET A 12 8.17 -12.55 -10.57
C MET A 12 7.83 -13.00 -12.01
N LYS A 13 8.50 -13.99 -12.56
CA LYS A 13 8.16 -14.57 -13.87
C LYS A 13 6.81 -15.30 -13.87
N VAL A 14 6.41 -15.95 -12.80
CA VAL A 14 5.08 -16.58 -12.67
C VAL A 14 4.00 -15.51 -12.55
N ILE A 15 4.24 -14.42 -11.83
CA ILE A 15 3.35 -13.24 -11.76
C ILE A 15 3.30 -12.53 -13.12
N PHE A 16 4.44 -12.36 -13.79
CA PHE A 16 4.53 -11.78 -15.14
C PHE A 16 3.92 -12.71 -16.21
N CYS A 17 4.10 -14.04 -16.14
CA CYS A 17 3.47 -15.00 -17.03
C CYS A 17 1.99 -15.23 -16.74
N ALA A 18 1.52 -15.17 -15.50
CA ALA A 18 0.09 -15.23 -15.18
C ALA A 18 -0.63 -13.94 -15.63
N ALA A 19 0.01 -12.78 -15.49
CA ALA A 19 -0.47 -11.52 -16.04
C ALA A 19 -0.50 -11.50 -17.59
N ASN A 20 0.38 -12.27 -18.24
CA ASN A 20 0.48 -12.34 -19.72
C ASN A 20 -0.34 -13.47 -20.38
N ARG A 21 -1.01 -14.34 -19.62
CA ARG A 21 -1.86 -15.38 -20.21
C ARG A 21 -3.22 -14.85 -20.68
N GLY A 22 -3.23 -13.89 -21.55
CA GLY A 22 -4.46 -13.41 -22.20
C GLY A 22 -4.33 -12.01 -22.80
N CYS A 23 -3.73 -11.94 -23.98
CA CYS A 23 -3.93 -10.90 -24.99
C CYS A 23 -3.93 -9.44 -24.56
N SER A 24 -2.76 -8.81 -24.53
CA SER A 24 -2.50 -7.50 -25.13
C SER A 24 -1.00 -7.19 -25.05
N ASN A 25 -0.42 -6.69 -26.16
CA ASN A 25 0.99 -6.27 -26.25
C ASN A 25 1.30 -4.99 -25.46
N GLY A 26 0.57 -4.69 -24.39
CA GLY A 26 0.73 -3.48 -23.58
C GLY A 26 1.25 -3.74 -22.17
N PRO A 27 1.78 -2.72 -21.48
CA PRO A 27 2.30 -2.84 -20.13
C PRO A 27 1.21 -3.28 -19.13
N THR A 28 1.61 -4.08 -18.13
CA THR A 28 0.69 -4.51 -17.07
C THR A 28 0.21 -3.31 -16.26
N VAL A 29 -1.11 -3.16 -16.15
CA VAL A 29 -1.74 -2.09 -15.37
C VAL A 29 -1.89 -2.51 -13.93
N ILE A 30 -1.40 -1.66 -13.03
CA ILE A 30 -1.41 -1.86 -11.58
C ILE A 30 -2.08 -0.66 -10.91
N MET A 31 -2.95 -0.91 -9.95
CA MET A 31 -3.56 0.13 -9.11
C MET A 31 -3.17 -0.08 -7.65
N SER A 32 -2.85 1.01 -6.97
CA SER A 32 -2.65 1.02 -5.51
C SER A 32 -3.19 2.31 -4.91
N GLY A 33 -3.90 2.20 -3.78
CA GLY A 33 -4.38 3.35 -3.00
C GLY A 33 -3.66 3.45 -1.66
N ILE A 34 -3.20 4.65 -1.31
CA ILE A 34 -2.56 4.92 -0.02
C ILE A 34 -3.40 5.97 0.73
N GLN A 35 -4.01 5.51 1.82
CA GLN A 35 -4.86 6.38 2.64
C GLN A 35 -4.04 7.44 3.37
N PRO A 36 -4.41 8.75 3.27
CA PRO A 36 -3.72 9.83 3.97
C PRO A 36 -4.13 9.85 5.45
N SER A 37 -3.49 8.99 6.23
CA SER A 37 -3.73 8.83 7.68
C SER A 37 -2.58 9.35 8.54
N GLY A 38 -1.73 10.24 8.01
CA GLY A 38 -0.56 10.81 8.67
C GLY A 38 0.74 10.44 7.96
N ARG A 39 1.89 10.68 8.62
CA ARG A 39 3.24 10.43 8.10
C ARG A 39 3.42 8.98 7.64
N LEU A 40 4.23 8.75 6.61
CA LEU A 40 4.59 7.39 6.17
C LEU A 40 5.70 6.82 7.06
N HIS A 41 5.64 5.51 7.29
CA HIS A 41 6.63 4.79 8.12
C HIS A 41 7.24 3.61 7.36
N VAL A 42 8.30 3.04 7.89
CA VAL A 42 9.03 1.91 7.27
C VAL A 42 8.13 0.72 6.94
N GLY A 43 7.04 0.50 7.68
CA GLY A 43 6.04 -0.52 7.37
C GLY A 43 5.25 -0.23 6.07
N ASN A 44 5.02 1.05 5.73
CA ASN A 44 4.45 1.43 4.44
C ASN A 44 5.50 1.29 3.33
N TYR A 45 6.73 1.71 3.62
CA TYR A 45 7.83 1.66 2.65
C TYR A 45 8.13 0.22 2.22
N PHE A 46 8.49 -0.65 3.14
CA PHE A 46 8.81 -2.03 2.82
C PHE A 46 7.58 -2.87 2.44
N GLY A 47 6.40 -2.54 3.02
CA GLY A 47 5.18 -3.31 2.77
C GLY A 47 4.57 -3.10 1.37
N VAL A 48 4.59 -1.89 0.84
CA VAL A 48 3.92 -1.56 -0.43
C VAL A 48 4.80 -0.69 -1.33
N ILE A 49 5.41 0.40 -0.80
CA ILE A 49 6.06 1.41 -1.63
C ILE A 49 7.25 0.83 -2.38
N SER A 50 8.11 0.04 -1.71
CA SER A 50 9.28 -0.60 -2.34
C SER A 50 8.89 -1.55 -3.48
N GLN A 51 7.75 -2.23 -3.35
CA GLN A 51 7.21 -3.07 -4.43
C GLN A 51 6.72 -2.23 -5.61
N LEU A 52 6.02 -1.11 -5.33
CA LEU A 52 5.58 -0.18 -6.39
C LEU A 52 6.77 0.43 -7.13
N LEU A 53 7.86 0.76 -6.43
CA LEU A 53 9.10 1.26 -7.05
C LEU A 53 9.75 0.22 -7.97
N LYS A 54 9.78 -1.05 -7.57
CA LYS A 54 10.25 -2.15 -8.44
C LYS A 54 9.39 -2.29 -9.68
N LEU A 55 8.06 -2.27 -9.52
CA LEU A 55 7.11 -2.33 -10.65
C LEU A 55 7.21 -1.11 -11.58
N GLN A 56 7.48 0.07 -11.03
CA GLN A 56 7.76 1.28 -11.82
C GLN A 56 9.04 1.11 -12.64
N ALA A 57 10.11 0.59 -12.04
CA ALA A 57 11.37 0.32 -12.72
C ALA A 57 11.23 -0.76 -13.81
N ASP A 58 10.37 -1.75 -13.60
CA ASP A 58 10.04 -2.81 -14.56
C ASP A 58 9.14 -2.34 -15.72
N GLY A 59 8.78 -1.04 -15.78
CA GLY A 59 7.98 -0.44 -16.85
C GLY A 59 6.49 -0.75 -16.79
N CYS A 60 5.96 -1.18 -15.65
CA CYS A 60 4.52 -1.33 -15.45
C CYS A 60 3.81 0.02 -15.50
N GLN A 61 2.54 0.02 -15.91
CA GLN A 61 1.69 1.19 -15.84
C GLN A 61 1.05 1.28 -14.45
N LEU A 62 1.47 2.24 -13.63
CA LEU A 62 1.04 2.39 -12.25
C LEU A 62 0.04 3.55 -12.12
N TYR A 63 -1.08 3.27 -11.47
CA TYR A 63 -2.02 4.26 -10.95
C TYR A 63 -1.95 4.23 -9.43
N VAL A 64 -1.42 5.29 -8.81
CA VAL A 64 -1.24 5.39 -7.37
C VAL A 64 -2.07 6.55 -6.86
N SER A 65 -3.14 6.24 -6.12
CA SER A 65 -4.01 7.28 -5.55
C SER A 65 -3.66 7.59 -4.10
N VAL A 66 -3.64 8.87 -3.78
CA VAL A 66 -3.80 9.33 -2.39
C VAL A 66 -5.29 9.24 -2.08
N ALA A 67 -5.68 8.18 -1.36
CA ALA A 67 -7.06 7.75 -1.17
C ALA A 67 -7.77 8.56 -0.07
N ASP A 68 -8.02 9.82 -0.35
CA ASP A 68 -8.61 10.78 0.60
C ASP A 68 -10.12 10.56 0.81
N LEU A 69 -10.88 10.09 -0.19
CA LEU A 69 -12.27 9.68 0.01
C LEU A 69 -12.37 8.53 1.02
N HIS A 70 -11.45 7.57 0.98
CA HIS A 70 -11.39 6.51 1.99
C HIS A 70 -11.02 7.04 3.38
N ALA A 71 -10.26 8.13 3.47
CA ALA A 71 -9.92 8.74 4.74
C ALA A 71 -11.14 9.36 5.45
N MET A 72 -12.17 9.76 4.69
CA MET A 72 -13.42 10.34 5.22
C MET A 72 -14.31 9.31 5.95
N THR A 73 -14.03 8.02 5.83
CA THR A 73 -14.75 6.99 6.59
C THR A 73 -14.52 7.08 8.11
N VAL A 74 -13.53 7.85 8.53
CA VAL A 74 -13.25 8.18 9.93
C VAL A 74 -13.34 9.69 10.09
N PRO A 75 -14.09 10.22 11.08
CA PRO A 75 -14.20 11.64 11.31
C PRO A 75 -12.81 12.31 11.48
N ARG A 76 -12.57 13.41 10.77
CA ARG A 76 -11.33 14.18 10.82
C ARG A 76 -11.62 15.64 10.61
N GLN A 77 -10.76 16.49 11.18
CA GLN A 77 -10.81 17.92 10.89
C GLN A 77 -10.28 18.19 9.47
N PRO A 78 -10.87 19.14 8.72
CA PRO A 78 -10.45 19.43 7.35
C PRO A 78 -8.95 19.74 7.20
N ASP A 79 -8.38 20.51 8.14
CA ASP A 79 -6.95 20.85 8.13
C ASP A 79 -6.05 19.65 8.41
N GLU A 80 -6.51 18.71 9.23
CA GLU A 80 -5.80 17.44 9.44
C GLU A 80 -5.77 16.62 8.16
N LEU A 81 -6.89 16.50 7.45
CA LEU A 81 -6.96 15.77 6.20
C LEU A 81 -6.05 16.41 5.14
N ARG A 82 -6.08 17.74 5.00
CA ARG A 82 -5.19 18.47 4.07
C ARG A 82 -3.71 18.22 4.37
N ARG A 83 -3.30 18.32 5.64
CA ARG A 83 -1.92 18.01 6.07
C ARG A 83 -1.55 16.57 5.78
N ASN A 84 -2.46 15.63 6.01
CA ASN A 84 -2.20 14.22 5.77
C ASN A 84 -2.06 13.89 4.28
N VAL A 85 -2.85 14.52 3.40
CA VAL A 85 -2.71 14.43 1.94
C VAL A 85 -1.33 14.96 1.53
N PHE A 86 -0.95 16.14 2.05
CA PHE A 86 0.36 16.73 1.80
C PHE A 86 1.50 15.79 2.24
N ASN A 87 1.47 15.30 3.48
CA ASN A 87 2.50 14.45 4.05
C ASN A 87 2.67 13.12 3.29
N VAL A 88 1.55 12.50 2.90
CA VAL A 88 1.59 11.24 2.15
C VAL A 88 2.12 11.48 0.74
N THR A 89 1.67 12.55 0.07
CA THR A 89 2.17 12.92 -1.27
C THR A 89 3.67 13.19 -1.25
N SER A 90 4.14 14.01 -0.29
CA SER A 90 5.56 14.31 -0.11
C SER A 90 6.38 13.03 0.13
N GLY A 91 5.88 12.14 0.99
CA GLY A 91 6.54 10.87 1.28
C GLY A 91 6.63 9.95 0.06
N LEU A 92 5.57 9.85 -0.75
CA LEU A 92 5.56 9.03 -1.96
C LEU A 92 6.54 9.57 -3.02
N LEU A 93 6.53 10.88 -3.26
CA LEU A 93 7.46 11.55 -4.16
C LEU A 93 8.90 11.46 -3.67
N ALA A 94 9.13 11.61 -2.35
CA ALA A 94 10.45 11.45 -1.76
C ALA A 94 11.01 10.04 -1.95
N CYS A 95 10.15 9.02 -1.91
CA CYS A 95 10.53 7.65 -2.25
C CYS A 95 10.80 7.44 -3.75
N GLY A 96 10.41 8.37 -4.62
CA GLY A 96 10.59 8.27 -6.08
C GLY A 96 9.37 7.73 -6.84
N LEU A 97 8.22 7.58 -6.19
CA LEU A 97 6.96 7.28 -6.88
C LEU A 97 6.44 8.51 -7.62
N GLY A 98 5.88 8.31 -8.80
CA GLY A 98 5.31 9.39 -9.62
C GLY A 98 6.31 10.08 -10.56
N THR A 99 7.60 9.72 -10.53
CA THR A 99 8.63 10.31 -11.39
C THR A 99 8.81 9.60 -12.73
N GLY A 100 8.20 8.42 -12.89
CA GLY A 100 8.28 7.60 -14.11
C GLY A 100 7.20 7.92 -15.13
N ARG A 101 7.51 7.75 -16.44
CA ARG A 101 6.55 7.97 -17.54
C ARG A 101 5.28 7.13 -17.42
N GLY A 102 5.39 5.91 -16.88
CA GLY A 102 4.26 4.96 -16.69
C GLY A 102 3.52 5.11 -15.35
N THR A 103 3.89 6.07 -14.49
CA THR A 103 3.28 6.24 -13.17
C THR A 103 2.44 7.50 -13.10
N ALA A 104 1.19 7.34 -12.67
CA ALA A 104 0.26 8.41 -12.33
C ALA A 104 0.06 8.44 -10.81
N LEU A 105 0.62 9.43 -10.11
CA LEU A 105 0.36 9.71 -8.70
C LEU A 105 -0.65 10.85 -8.62
N PHE A 106 -1.82 10.60 -8.05
CA PHE A 106 -2.92 11.58 -8.03
C PHE A 106 -3.74 11.50 -6.74
N GLN A 107 -4.51 12.54 -6.47
CA GLN A 107 -5.48 12.59 -5.36
C GLN A 107 -6.82 12.01 -5.83
N GLN A 108 -7.36 11.03 -5.11
CA GLN A 108 -8.56 10.28 -5.48
C GLN A 108 -9.79 11.16 -5.68
N SER A 109 -10.05 12.09 -4.77
CA SER A 109 -11.23 12.98 -4.80
C SER A 109 -11.30 13.93 -6.01
N ARG A 110 -10.17 14.09 -6.72
CA ARG A 110 -10.12 14.96 -7.92
C ARG A 110 -10.66 14.28 -9.19
N LEU A 111 -11.00 12.99 -9.12
CA LEU A 111 -11.63 12.21 -10.19
C LEU A 111 -12.99 11.69 -9.72
N GLY A 112 -14.06 12.33 -10.18
CA GLY A 112 -15.44 11.97 -9.83
C GLY A 112 -15.84 10.57 -10.27
N GLU A 113 -15.18 10.05 -11.30
CA GLU A 113 -15.40 8.72 -11.88
C GLU A 113 -15.24 7.58 -10.86
N HIS A 114 -14.43 7.75 -9.82
CA HIS A 114 -14.32 6.80 -8.71
C HIS A 114 -15.65 6.63 -7.98
N SER A 115 -16.29 7.74 -7.63
CA SER A 115 -17.58 7.76 -6.93
C SER A 115 -18.71 7.34 -7.86
N GLU A 116 -18.68 7.74 -9.11
CA GLU A 116 -19.67 7.37 -10.11
C GLU A 116 -19.64 5.85 -10.37
N LEU A 117 -18.48 5.27 -10.60
CA LEU A 117 -18.34 3.82 -10.77
C LEU A 117 -18.70 3.06 -9.49
N CYS A 118 -18.34 3.60 -8.31
CA CYS A 118 -18.75 3.02 -7.03
C CYS A 118 -20.27 2.88 -6.92
N TRP A 119 -21.03 3.93 -7.28
CA TRP A 119 -22.50 3.87 -7.32
C TRP A 119 -22.99 2.77 -8.26
N MET A 120 -22.48 2.73 -9.48
CA MET A 120 -22.89 1.74 -10.46
C MET A 120 -22.55 0.31 -10.05
N LEU A 121 -21.38 0.05 -9.49
CA LEU A 121 -21.00 -1.25 -8.93
C LEU A 121 -21.84 -1.62 -7.72
N GLY A 122 -22.34 -0.64 -6.96
CA GLY A 122 -23.28 -0.83 -5.86
C GLY A 122 -24.56 -1.55 -6.28
N THR A 123 -24.99 -1.45 -7.55
CA THR A 123 -26.14 -2.19 -8.09
C THR A 123 -25.90 -3.69 -8.28
N LEU A 124 -24.65 -4.14 -8.18
CA LEU A 124 -24.25 -5.54 -8.34
C LEU A 124 -23.93 -6.23 -7.01
N VAL A 125 -23.89 -5.49 -5.91
CA VAL A 125 -23.59 -6.03 -4.58
C VAL A 125 -24.82 -5.98 -3.71
N THR A 126 -24.98 -7.00 -2.85
CA THR A 126 -26.10 -7.06 -1.92
C THR A 126 -25.71 -6.60 -0.51
N LEU A 127 -26.64 -5.99 0.22
CA LEU A 127 -26.45 -5.54 1.60
C LEU A 127 -25.93 -6.66 2.52
N PRO A 128 -26.48 -7.89 2.52
CA PRO A 128 -25.96 -8.98 3.36
C PRO A 128 -24.51 -9.33 3.07
N LYS A 129 -24.03 -9.14 1.81
CA LYS A 129 -22.64 -9.39 1.45
C LYS A 129 -21.70 -8.41 2.14
N LEU A 130 -22.05 -7.12 2.15
CA LEU A 130 -21.25 -6.07 2.80
C LEU A 130 -21.28 -6.22 4.35
N LEU A 131 -22.43 -6.49 4.93
CA LEU A 131 -22.58 -6.69 6.38
C LEU A 131 -21.76 -7.88 6.93
N ARG A 132 -21.44 -8.88 6.08
CA ARG A 132 -20.62 -10.04 6.47
C ARG A 132 -19.13 -9.78 6.42
N MET A 133 -18.66 -8.64 5.90
CA MET A 133 -17.24 -8.35 5.83
C MET A 133 -16.66 -8.13 7.24
N SER A 134 -15.54 -8.80 7.56
CA SER A 134 -14.90 -8.71 8.88
C SER A 134 -14.55 -7.29 9.26
N HIS A 135 -13.97 -6.53 8.35
CA HIS A 135 -13.59 -5.13 8.56
C HIS A 135 -14.79 -4.22 8.89
N TYR A 136 -15.95 -4.47 8.29
CA TYR A 136 -17.16 -3.73 8.68
C TYR A 136 -17.54 -4.05 10.12
N ARG A 137 -17.59 -5.34 10.49
CA ARG A 137 -17.97 -5.77 11.85
C ARG A 137 -17.03 -5.22 12.92
N GLU A 138 -15.72 -5.31 12.68
CA GLU A 138 -14.70 -4.80 13.59
C GLU A 138 -14.82 -3.29 13.81
N LYS A 139 -15.03 -2.52 12.74
CA LYS A 139 -15.14 -1.06 12.83
C LYS A 139 -16.51 -0.61 13.33
N ALA A 140 -17.59 -1.26 12.92
CA ALA A 140 -18.94 -0.96 13.39
C ALA A 140 -19.09 -1.16 14.90
N ALA A 141 -18.39 -2.15 15.47
CA ALA A 141 -18.36 -2.40 16.91
C ALA A 141 -17.77 -1.23 17.73
N LEU A 142 -17.07 -0.28 17.10
CA LEU A 142 -16.56 0.92 17.77
C LEU A 142 -17.67 1.99 17.98
N TYR A 143 -18.78 1.87 17.26
CA TYR A 143 -19.93 2.78 17.36
C TYR A 143 -20.95 2.23 18.34
N ARG A 144 -20.82 2.63 19.63
CA ARG A 144 -21.63 2.11 20.73
C ARG A 144 -23.13 2.44 20.64
N ASP A 145 -23.47 3.53 19.96
CA ASP A 145 -24.82 4.03 19.75
C ASP A 145 -25.51 3.45 18.50
N GLY A 146 -24.82 2.57 17.77
CA GLY A 146 -25.31 2.00 16.51
C GLY A 146 -25.31 2.96 15.31
N ASN A 147 -24.94 4.23 15.49
CA ASN A 147 -24.92 5.25 14.43
C ASN A 147 -23.68 5.08 13.53
N VAL A 148 -23.63 3.96 12.81
CA VAL A 148 -22.52 3.64 11.89
C VAL A 148 -22.66 4.39 10.57
N PRO A 149 -21.68 5.20 10.17
CA PRO A 149 -21.75 5.91 8.88
C PRO A 149 -21.91 4.95 7.70
N LEU A 150 -22.80 5.26 6.75
CA LEU A 150 -23.03 4.44 5.56
C LEU A 150 -21.72 4.20 4.78
N ALA A 151 -20.84 5.20 4.69
CA ALA A 151 -19.55 5.08 4.04
C ALA A 151 -18.69 3.94 4.61
N LEU A 152 -18.83 3.62 5.90
CA LEU A 152 -18.12 2.50 6.52
C LEU A 152 -18.60 1.13 6.02
N LEU A 153 -19.84 1.02 5.58
CA LEU A 153 -20.38 -0.17 4.95
C LEU A 153 -20.02 -0.25 3.46
N THR A 154 -20.00 0.90 2.77
CA THR A 154 -19.89 0.94 1.31
C THR A 154 -18.48 1.16 0.77
N TYR A 155 -17.49 1.57 1.61
CA TYR A 155 -16.12 1.80 1.14
C TYR A 155 -15.46 0.60 0.42
N PRO A 156 -15.81 -0.69 0.68
CA PRO A 156 -15.25 -1.79 -0.10
C PRO A 156 -15.68 -1.77 -1.57
N VAL A 157 -16.85 -1.16 -1.86
CA VAL A 157 -17.32 -0.96 -3.24
C VAL A 157 -16.55 0.20 -3.89
N LEU A 158 -16.25 1.27 -3.14
CA LEU A 158 -15.38 2.35 -3.60
C LEU A 158 -13.97 1.83 -3.91
N GLN A 159 -13.42 0.96 -3.08
CA GLN A 159 -12.13 0.33 -3.35
C GLN A 159 -12.17 -0.57 -4.59
N ALA A 160 -13.27 -1.27 -4.82
CA ALA A 160 -13.46 -2.03 -6.06
C ALA A 160 -13.53 -1.09 -7.28
N ALA A 161 -14.19 0.05 -7.16
CA ALA A 161 -14.23 1.08 -8.20
C ALA A 161 -12.83 1.63 -8.48
N ASP A 162 -12.02 1.93 -7.46
CA ASP A 162 -10.63 2.38 -7.62
C ASP A 162 -9.82 1.43 -8.50
N VAL A 163 -9.98 0.12 -8.27
CA VAL A 163 -9.24 -0.91 -9.02
C VAL A 163 -9.79 -1.08 -10.45
N LEU A 164 -11.11 -1.17 -10.59
CA LEU A 164 -11.76 -1.50 -11.86
C LEU A 164 -11.80 -0.31 -12.83
N LEU A 165 -11.79 0.92 -12.32
CA LEU A 165 -11.74 2.13 -13.14
C LEU A 165 -10.53 2.16 -14.09
N TYR A 166 -9.39 1.70 -13.61
CA TYR A 166 -8.16 1.61 -14.41
C TYR A 166 -8.01 0.26 -15.14
N ARG A 167 -8.96 -0.65 -14.99
CA ARG A 167 -8.88 -2.02 -15.49
C ARG A 167 -7.57 -2.69 -15.04
N ALA A 168 -7.22 -2.49 -13.76
CA ALA A 168 -6.00 -3.02 -13.20
C ALA A 168 -6.06 -4.56 -13.14
N ARG A 169 -4.95 -5.21 -13.53
CA ARG A 169 -4.78 -6.66 -13.44
C ARG A 169 -4.22 -7.10 -12.10
N ALA A 170 -3.46 -6.21 -11.46
CA ALA A 170 -2.78 -6.55 -10.22
C ALA A 170 -2.85 -5.38 -9.22
N VAL A 171 -2.94 -5.73 -7.94
CA VAL A 171 -3.09 -4.77 -6.84
C VAL A 171 -2.14 -5.16 -5.71
N PRO A 172 -1.07 -4.38 -5.48
CA PRO A 172 -0.20 -4.56 -4.32
C PRO A 172 -0.94 -4.15 -3.05
N VAL A 173 -1.28 -5.12 -2.22
CA VAL A 173 -2.01 -4.89 -0.97
C VAL A 173 -1.55 -5.84 0.13
N GLY A 174 -1.67 -5.38 1.37
CA GLY A 174 -1.46 -6.23 2.55
C GLY A 174 -2.52 -7.34 2.67
N GLU A 175 -2.26 -8.32 3.51
CA GLU A 175 -3.18 -9.45 3.75
C GLU A 175 -4.56 -9.01 4.24
N ASP A 176 -4.63 -7.94 5.03
CA ASP A 176 -5.88 -7.36 5.53
C ASP A 176 -6.81 -6.89 4.43
N GLN A 177 -6.29 -6.53 3.25
CA GLN A 177 -7.09 -6.08 2.10
C GLN A 177 -7.62 -7.23 1.23
N SER A 178 -7.33 -8.48 1.58
CA SER A 178 -7.69 -9.65 0.77
C SER A 178 -9.21 -9.80 0.54
N GLN A 179 -10.03 -9.44 1.54
CA GLN A 179 -11.50 -9.50 1.40
C GLN A 179 -12.01 -8.45 0.41
N HIS A 180 -11.45 -7.24 0.46
CA HIS A 180 -11.84 -6.16 -0.44
C HIS A 180 -11.46 -6.47 -1.89
N LEU A 181 -10.27 -7.02 -2.11
CA LEU A 181 -9.85 -7.38 -3.45
C LEU A 181 -10.67 -8.57 -4.01
N ARG A 182 -11.04 -9.55 -3.16
CA ARG A 182 -12.01 -10.58 -3.57
C ARG A 182 -13.36 -9.99 -3.95
N LEU A 183 -13.81 -8.92 -3.31
CA LEU A 183 -15.03 -8.21 -3.72
C LEU A 183 -14.85 -7.56 -5.08
N ALA A 184 -13.73 -6.86 -5.33
CA ALA A 184 -13.45 -6.26 -6.63
C ALA A 184 -13.41 -7.30 -7.76
N HIS A 185 -12.73 -8.44 -7.53
CA HIS A 185 -12.70 -9.58 -8.44
C HIS A 185 -14.11 -10.09 -8.74
N ARG A 186 -14.93 -10.31 -7.70
CA ARG A 186 -16.30 -10.79 -7.86
C ARG A 186 -17.21 -9.80 -8.58
N LEU A 187 -17.04 -8.49 -8.35
CA LEU A 187 -17.80 -7.46 -9.06
C LEU A 187 -17.42 -7.41 -10.54
N ALA A 188 -16.13 -7.60 -10.88
CA ALA A 188 -15.68 -7.73 -12.26
C ALA A 188 -16.31 -8.95 -12.96
N GLU A 189 -16.35 -10.12 -12.31
CA GLU A 189 -17.01 -11.32 -12.82
C GLU A 189 -18.52 -11.09 -13.03
N LEU A 190 -19.20 -10.55 -12.01
CA LEU A 190 -20.64 -10.31 -12.06
C LEU A 190 -21.01 -9.35 -13.21
N PHE A 191 -20.23 -8.28 -13.39
CA PHE A 191 -20.42 -7.36 -14.50
C PHE A 191 -20.22 -8.03 -15.85
N ASN A 192 -19.09 -8.71 -16.03
CA ASN A 192 -18.76 -9.37 -17.28
C ASN A 192 -19.81 -10.42 -17.67
N ASN A 193 -20.29 -11.20 -16.70
CA ASN A 193 -21.32 -12.21 -16.93
C ASN A 193 -22.68 -11.60 -17.21
N LYS A 194 -23.10 -10.58 -16.43
CA LYS A 194 -24.41 -9.93 -16.58
C LYS A 194 -24.60 -9.32 -17.95
N TYR A 195 -23.54 -8.73 -18.51
CA TYR A 195 -23.59 -8.05 -19.82
C TYR A 195 -22.96 -8.87 -20.95
N SER A 196 -22.54 -10.13 -20.68
CA SER A 196 -21.91 -11.03 -21.65
C SER A 196 -20.69 -10.41 -22.35
N VAL A 197 -19.84 -9.70 -21.59
CA VAL A 197 -18.65 -8.99 -22.08
C VAL A 197 -17.38 -9.42 -21.34
N ARG A 198 -16.21 -9.19 -21.95
CA ARG A 198 -14.90 -9.26 -21.31
C ARG A 198 -14.36 -7.84 -21.05
N PHE A 199 -15.09 -7.07 -20.24
CA PHE A 199 -14.79 -5.66 -20.03
C PHE A 199 -13.77 -5.40 -18.93
N PHE A 200 -14.00 -5.95 -17.74
CA PHE A 200 -13.07 -5.86 -16.63
C PHE A 200 -12.12 -7.06 -16.60
N PRO A 201 -10.79 -6.86 -16.51
CA PRO A 201 -9.91 -7.93 -16.08
C PRO A 201 -10.26 -8.34 -14.66
N LEU A 202 -9.95 -9.57 -14.29
CA LEU A 202 -10.10 -10.07 -12.92
C LEU A 202 -8.85 -9.65 -12.13
N PRO A 203 -8.95 -8.72 -11.17
CA PRO A 203 -7.78 -8.21 -10.46
C PRO A 203 -7.21 -9.27 -9.51
N GLU A 204 -5.89 -9.43 -9.53
CA GLU A 204 -5.16 -10.35 -8.67
C GLU A 204 -4.35 -9.60 -7.62
N ARG A 205 -4.13 -10.25 -6.48
CA ARG A 205 -3.33 -9.71 -5.40
C ARG A 205 -1.84 -9.93 -5.66
N LEU A 206 -1.06 -8.85 -5.59
CA LEU A 206 0.38 -8.94 -5.48
C LEU A 206 0.75 -8.91 -3.99
N LEU A 207 1.33 -10.02 -3.54
CA LEU A 207 1.84 -10.13 -2.17
C LEU A 207 3.12 -9.29 -2.04
N SER A 208 3.24 -8.59 -0.92
CA SER A 208 4.52 -7.99 -0.53
C SER A 208 5.53 -9.11 -0.21
N ASN A 209 6.77 -8.90 -0.61
CA ASN A 209 7.87 -9.79 -0.23
C ASN A 209 8.20 -9.69 1.27
N TRP A 210 7.73 -8.65 1.93
CA TRP A 210 8.01 -8.39 3.33
C TRP A 210 6.76 -8.60 4.18
N PRO A 211 6.84 -9.48 5.20
CA PRO A 211 5.75 -9.65 6.15
C PRO A 211 5.53 -8.36 6.94
N ARG A 212 4.35 -8.24 7.56
CA ARG A 212 3.99 -7.09 8.41
C ARG A 212 5.07 -6.81 9.45
N LEU A 213 5.66 -5.62 9.39
CA LEU A 213 6.52 -5.11 10.44
C LEU A 213 5.69 -4.77 11.68
N LYS A 214 6.24 -5.12 12.82
CA LYS A 214 5.61 -4.92 14.13
C LYS A 214 6.10 -3.64 14.80
N ASN A 215 5.33 -3.17 15.77
CA ASN A 215 5.71 -2.04 16.61
C ASN A 215 6.98 -2.37 17.41
N LEU A 216 7.93 -1.45 17.50
CA LEU A 216 9.21 -1.70 18.19
C LEU A 216 9.07 -1.80 19.71
N ARG A 217 8.02 -1.19 20.28
CA ARG A 217 7.73 -1.22 21.73
C ARG A 217 6.77 -2.32 22.12
N GLU A 218 5.87 -2.70 21.20
CA GLU A 218 4.86 -3.71 21.39
C GLU A 218 4.89 -4.68 20.20
N PRO A 219 5.83 -5.65 20.19
CA PRO A 219 6.09 -6.51 19.03
C PRO A 219 4.93 -7.47 18.69
N ASP A 220 3.93 -7.57 19.52
CA ASP A 220 2.68 -8.28 19.22
C ASP A 220 1.73 -7.47 18.34
N LYS A 221 1.84 -6.13 18.37
CA LYS A 221 1.01 -5.23 17.59
C LYS A 221 1.67 -4.84 16.26
N LYS A 222 0.83 -4.52 15.26
CA LYS A 222 1.31 -3.95 13.99
C LYS A 222 1.93 -2.58 14.25
N MET A 223 3.00 -2.24 13.50
CA MET A 223 3.53 -0.87 13.48
C MET A 223 2.42 0.08 13.00
N SER A 224 2.14 1.08 13.81
CA SER A 224 1.02 2.02 13.61
C SER A 224 1.43 3.44 13.98
N LYS A 225 0.91 4.41 13.23
CA LYS A 225 1.11 5.85 13.45
C LYS A 225 0.54 6.35 14.77
N SER A 226 -0.46 5.67 15.31
CA SER A 226 -1.07 5.99 16.62
C SER A 226 -0.14 5.73 17.81
N GLN A 227 0.96 4.97 17.60
CA GLN A 227 1.98 4.68 18.60
C GLN A 227 3.35 5.12 18.09
N PRO A 228 3.63 6.42 18.02
CA PRO A 228 4.81 6.97 17.34
C PRO A 228 6.13 6.55 17.97
N ALA A 229 6.16 6.27 19.28
CA ALA A 229 7.37 5.82 19.99
C ALA A 229 7.90 4.45 19.51
N GLY A 230 7.03 3.59 18.97
CA GLY A 230 7.40 2.28 18.41
C GLY A 230 7.34 2.23 16.88
N CYS A 231 7.25 3.40 16.24
CA CYS A 231 7.10 3.55 14.79
C CYS A 231 8.26 4.36 14.22
N ILE A 232 8.97 3.86 13.21
CA ILE A 232 10.00 4.62 12.49
C ILE A 232 9.36 5.26 11.28
N PHE A 233 9.33 6.60 11.23
CA PHE A 233 8.82 7.37 10.09
C PHE A 233 9.92 7.58 9.04
N LEU A 234 9.54 7.83 7.79
CA LEU A 234 10.47 8.01 6.69
C LEU A 234 11.26 9.33 6.80
N ASP A 235 10.71 10.29 7.50
CA ASP A 235 11.26 11.62 7.77
C ASP A 235 11.91 11.74 9.18
N ASP A 236 11.98 10.65 9.96
CA ASP A 236 12.69 10.66 11.25
C ASP A 236 14.17 11.01 11.04
N THR A 237 14.72 11.82 11.93
CA THR A 237 16.16 12.12 11.98
C THR A 237 16.99 10.89 12.32
N ALA A 238 18.30 10.95 12.05
CA ALA A 238 19.20 9.86 12.39
C ALA A 238 19.16 9.52 13.90
N ASP A 239 19.11 10.55 14.76
CA ASP A 239 19.08 10.36 16.19
C ASP A 239 17.75 9.80 16.70
N GLU A 240 16.63 10.20 16.09
CA GLU A 240 15.34 9.60 16.39
C GLU A 240 15.31 8.11 16.02
N ILE A 241 15.85 7.74 14.84
CA ILE A 241 15.96 6.34 14.41
C ILE A 241 16.80 5.54 15.40
N ARG A 242 18.01 6.03 15.73
CA ARG A 242 18.91 5.39 16.72
C ARG A 242 18.22 5.20 18.07
N SER A 243 17.58 6.26 18.57
CA SER A 243 16.85 6.24 19.84
C SER A 243 15.70 5.22 19.83
N LYS A 244 14.90 5.17 18.75
CA LYS A 244 13.78 4.24 18.61
C LYS A 244 14.24 2.79 18.53
N VAL A 245 15.30 2.49 17.76
CA VAL A 245 15.87 1.15 17.65
C VAL A 245 16.52 0.70 18.95
N LYS A 246 17.32 1.57 19.60
CA LYS A 246 17.92 1.29 20.91
C LYS A 246 16.86 0.87 21.93
N LYS A 247 15.74 1.59 21.96
CA LYS A 247 14.63 1.35 22.89
C LYS A 247 13.64 0.27 22.41
N ALA A 248 13.88 -0.43 21.32
CA ALA A 248 13.03 -1.53 20.86
C ALA A 248 13.02 -2.66 21.90
N VAL A 249 11.83 -3.24 22.12
CA VAL A 249 11.66 -4.33 23.09
C VAL A 249 12.24 -5.61 22.51
N THR A 250 13.10 -6.28 23.28
CA THR A 250 13.69 -7.58 23.00
C THR A 250 13.68 -8.42 24.27
N ASP A 251 13.75 -9.74 24.13
CA ASP A 251 13.86 -10.67 25.24
C ASP A 251 15.29 -10.72 25.80
N SER A 252 15.47 -11.42 26.92
CA SER A 252 16.77 -11.61 27.60
C SER A 252 17.53 -12.87 27.14
N ALA A 253 16.99 -13.64 26.19
CA ALA A 253 17.66 -14.83 25.67
C ALA A 253 18.88 -14.42 24.84
N GLY A 254 20.03 -15.08 25.09
CA GLY A 254 21.26 -14.78 24.38
C GLY A 254 21.21 -15.11 22.88
N GLY A 255 22.11 -14.45 22.12
CA GLY A 255 22.29 -14.71 20.69
C GLY A 255 21.18 -14.17 19.78
N LEU A 256 21.43 -14.24 18.48
CA LEU A 256 20.49 -13.81 17.44
C LEU A 256 19.98 -15.03 16.67
N TRP A 257 18.71 -15.37 16.86
CA TRP A 257 18.02 -16.40 16.11
C TRP A 257 16.55 -16.00 15.88
N PHE A 258 15.99 -16.51 14.81
CA PHE A 258 14.67 -16.12 14.32
C PHE A 258 13.59 -17.09 14.80
N ASP A 259 12.71 -16.63 15.66
CA ASP A 259 11.50 -17.32 16.10
C ASP A 259 10.42 -16.29 16.41
N PRO A 260 9.46 -16.07 15.48
CA PRO A 260 8.41 -15.07 15.66
C PRO A 260 7.44 -15.36 16.81
N GLN A 261 7.37 -16.61 17.28
CA GLN A 261 6.47 -17.01 18.37
C GLN A 261 7.12 -16.79 19.73
N ARG A 262 8.38 -17.24 19.88
CA ARG A 262 9.10 -17.17 21.15
C ARG A 262 9.85 -15.85 21.34
N ARG A 263 10.29 -15.26 20.23
CA ARG A 263 11.12 -14.03 20.21
C ARG A 263 10.56 -12.97 19.26
N PRO A 264 9.32 -12.50 19.45
CA PRO A 264 8.66 -11.59 18.49
C PRO A 264 9.43 -10.30 18.29
N GLY A 265 10.04 -9.72 19.33
CA GLY A 265 10.82 -8.49 19.26
C GLY A 265 12.11 -8.64 18.43
N VAL A 266 12.95 -9.61 18.75
CA VAL A 266 14.19 -9.89 18.00
C VAL A 266 13.88 -10.27 16.56
N SER A 267 12.89 -11.14 16.34
CA SER A 267 12.47 -11.57 14.99
C SER A 267 11.97 -10.40 14.16
N ASN A 268 11.28 -9.42 14.75
CA ASN A 268 10.87 -8.19 14.06
C ASN A 268 12.07 -7.34 13.63
N LEU A 269 13.10 -7.20 14.49
CA LEU A 269 14.33 -6.47 14.16
C LEU A 269 15.12 -7.18 13.04
N ILE A 270 15.19 -8.52 13.07
CA ILE A 270 15.83 -9.31 12.01
C ILE A 270 15.09 -9.09 10.67
N ARG A 271 13.76 -9.12 10.64
CA ARG A 271 12.96 -8.82 9.44
C ARG A 271 13.22 -7.41 8.93
N LEU A 272 13.31 -6.44 9.84
CA LEU A 272 13.57 -5.05 9.47
C LEU A 272 14.97 -4.90 8.85
N LYS A 273 15.99 -5.56 9.43
CA LYS A 273 17.34 -5.60 8.86
C LYS A 273 17.36 -6.25 7.48
N ALA A 274 16.69 -7.38 7.32
CA ALA A 274 16.56 -8.08 6.05
C ALA A 274 15.89 -7.20 4.97
N ALA A 275 14.86 -6.45 5.35
CA ALA A 275 14.20 -5.50 4.45
C ALA A 275 15.12 -4.34 4.03
N CYS A 276 15.90 -3.77 4.96
CA CYS A 276 16.87 -2.70 4.67
C CYS A 276 18.00 -3.16 3.73
N THR A 277 18.43 -4.41 3.85
CA THR A 277 19.57 -4.94 3.08
C THR A 277 19.18 -5.77 1.87
N ASP A 278 17.87 -5.82 1.54
CA ASP A 278 17.26 -6.68 0.49
C ASP A 278 17.79 -8.13 0.52
N SER A 279 17.96 -8.68 1.73
CA SER A 279 18.51 -10.02 2.00
C SER A 279 17.46 -10.91 2.67
N THR A 280 17.69 -12.22 2.73
CA THR A 280 16.79 -13.13 3.44
C THR A 280 16.98 -13.04 4.95
N VAL A 281 15.99 -13.52 5.71
CA VAL A 281 16.08 -13.64 7.18
C VAL A 281 17.26 -14.53 7.57
N ASP A 282 17.44 -15.64 6.86
CA ASP A 282 18.53 -16.59 7.11
C ASP A 282 19.91 -15.96 6.85
N ASP A 283 20.05 -15.15 5.78
CA ASP A 283 21.28 -14.41 5.51
C ASP A 283 21.60 -13.41 6.64
N VAL A 284 20.60 -12.74 7.19
CA VAL A 284 20.81 -11.81 8.32
C VAL A 284 21.24 -12.55 9.56
N VAL A 285 20.58 -13.67 9.90
CA VAL A 285 20.95 -14.50 11.06
C VAL A 285 22.37 -15.00 10.91
N ALA A 286 22.75 -15.53 9.74
CA ALA A 286 24.10 -16.04 9.48
C ALA A 286 25.19 -14.95 9.58
N ARG A 287 24.95 -13.75 9.00
CA ARG A 287 25.92 -12.63 9.03
C ARG A 287 26.07 -12.00 10.41
N CYS A 288 25.03 -12.09 11.24
CA CYS A 288 25.02 -11.54 12.59
C CYS A 288 25.28 -12.61 13.67
N ALA A 289 25.69 -13.83 13.27
CA ALA A 289 26.06 -14.88 14.20
C ALA A 289 27.22 -14.42 15.11
N GLY A 290 27.05 -14.60 16.42
CA GLY A 290 28.02 -14.16 17.41
C GLY A 290 27.88 -12.71 17.87
N GLN A 291 27.03 -11.90 17.27
CA GLN A 291 26.72 -10.57 17.79
C GLN A 291 25.71 -10.66 18.95
N ASP A 292 25.89 -9.77 19.93
CA ASP A 292 24.86 -9.57 20.94
C ASP A 292 23.72 -8.69 20.38
N VAL A 293 22.62 -8.63 21.13
CA VAL A 293 21.42 -7.87 20.73
C VAL A 293 21.69 -6.36 20.67
N VAL A 294 22.63 -5.84 21.47
CA VAL A 294 22.94 -4.40 21.49
C VAL A 294 23.69 -4.03 20.23
N GLN A 295 24.77 -4.75 19.89
CA GLN A 295 25.51 -4.58 18.65
C GLN A 295 24.61 -4.73 17.41
N PHE A 296 23.70 -5.70 17.44
CA PHE A 296 22.75 -5.88 16.34
C PHE A 296 21.80 -4.68 16.18
N LYS A 297 21.30 -4.13 17.30
CA LYS A 297 20.46 -2.90 17.26
C LYS A 297 21.22 -1.71 16.69
N GLU A 298 22.48 -1.51 17.08
CA GLU A 298 23.32 -0.45 16.53
C GLU A 298 23.50 -0.62 15.02
N ASN A 299 23.89 -1.81 14.58
CA ASN A 299 24.04 -2.13 13.16
C ASN A 299 22.72 -2.00 12.34
N LEU A 300 21.59 -2.29 12.96
CA LEU A 300 20.28 -2.08 12.36
C LEU A 300 19.95 -0.59 12.25
N ALA A 301 20.22 0.18 13.30
CA ALA A 301 19.96 1.61 13.32
C ALA A 301 20.74 2.33 12.21
N GLU A 302 22.03 2.03 12.03
CA GLU A 302 22.83 2.61 10.95
C GLU A 302 22.31 2.20 9.56
N ALA A 303 21.93 0.94 9.37
CA ALA A 303 21.34 0.50 8.10
C ALA A 303 20.05 1.26 7.78
N LEU A 304 19.20 1.51 8.78
CA LEU A 304 17.97 2.31 8.61
C LEU A 304 18.29 3.78 8.31
N VAL A 305 19.24 4.37 9.03
CA VAL A 305 19.68 5.76 8.82
C VAL A 305 20.13 5.94 7.37
N GLU A 306 21.00 5.07 6.86
CA GLU A 306 21.49 5.14 5.49
C GLU A 306 20.39 4.87 4.45
N THR A 307 19.54 3.88 4.69
CA THR A 307 18.41 3.57 3.77
C THR A 307 17.43 4.74 3.67
N LEU A 308 17.12 5.39 4.79
CA LEU A 308 16.12 6.47 4.83
C LEU A 308 16.72 7.85 4.54
N LYS A 309 18.04 8.04 4.60
CA LYS A 309 18.71 9.32 4.37
C LYS A 309 18.30 9.99 3.05
N PRO A 310 18.36 9.33 1.87
CA PRO A 310 17.96 9.96 0.62
C PRO A 310 16.49 10.32 0.59
N ILE A 311 15.63 9.51 1.20
CA ILE A 311 14.17 9.75 1.28
C ILE A 311 13.92 10.98 2.16
N ARG A 312 14.53 11.03 3.35
CA ARG A 312 14.40 12.13 4.29
C ARG A 312 14.84 13.47 3.68
N LEU A 313 15.99 13.51 3.00
CA LEU A 313 16.49 14.73 2.36
C LEU A 313 15.52 15.24 1.28
N LYS A 314 14.99 14.35 0.45
CA LYS A 314 13.99 14.71 -0.56
C LYS A 314 12.68 15.16 0.08
N TYR A 315 12.23 14.49 1.14
CA TYR A 315 11.04 14.87 1.88
C TYR A 315 11.14 16.31 2.41
N GLN A 316 12.25 16.64 3.09
CA GLN A 316 12.52 17.99 3.61
C GLN A 316 12.61 19.06 2.51
N ALA A 317 13.12 18.71 1.34
CA ALA A 317 13.14 19.61 0.19
C ALA A 317 11.71 19.87 -0.34
N LEU A 318 10.89 18.82 -0.44
CA LEU A 318 9.51 18.91 -0.92
C LEU A 318 8.60 19.68 0.05
N GLU A 319 8.82 19.58 1.36
CA GLU A 319 8.04 20.38 2.35
C GLU A 319 8.17 21.90 2.12
N LYS A 320 9.29 22.35 1.57
CA LYS A 320 9.55 23.75 1.24
C LYS A 320 9.01 24.17 -0.13
N GLN A 321 8.47 23.24 -0.91
CA GLN A 321 8.07 23.42 -2.31
C GLN A 321 6.66 22.87 -2.58
N PRO A 322 5.60 23.43 -1.97
CA PRO A 322 4.24 22.94 -2.12
C PRO A 322 3.74 22.96 -3.57
N ASP A 323 4.21 23.91 -4.39
CA ASP A 323 3.84 23.98 -5.81
C ASP A 323 4.38 22.79 -6.61
N GLN A 324 5.53 22.25 -6.24
CA GLN A 324 6.07 21.05 -6.86
C GLN A 324 5.22 19.81 -6.58
N LEU A 325 4.67 19.70 -5.36
CA LEU A 325 3.74 18.63 -5.02
C LEU A 325 2.45 18.75 -5.81
N LYS A 326 1.92 19.97 -5.92
CA LYS A 326 0.72 20.24 -6.69
C LYS A 326 0.93 19.89 -8.17
N ALA A 327 2.03 20.34 -8.77
CA ALA A 327 2.36 20.02 -10.15
C ALA A 327 2.48 18.51 -10.40
N ALA A 328 3.08 17.77 -9.48
CA ALA A 328 3.18 16.31 -9.59
C ALA A 328 1.81 15.62 -9.50
N LEU A 329 0.92 16.07 -8.62
CA LEU A 329 -0.45 15.57 -8.54
C LEU A 329 -1.28 15.96 -9.77
N ASP A 330 -1.06 17.14 -10.36
CA ASP A 330 -1.74 17.60 -11.57
C ASP A 330 -1.33 16.79 -12.79
N ASP A 331 -0.03 16.49 -12.95
CA ASP A 331 0.47 15.59 -14.00
C ASP A 331 -0.09 14.17 -13.85
N GLY A 332 -0.07 13.63 -12.63
CA GLY A 332 -0.65 12.32 -12.34
C GLY A 332 -2.14 12.27 -12.59
N LEU A 333 -2.88 13.33 -12.23
CA LEU A 333 -4.30 13.47 -12.49
C LEU A 333 -4.61 13.47 -13.99
N ALA A 334 -3.85 14.23 -14.79
CA ALA A 334 -4.02 14.27 -16.24
C ALA A 334 -3.85 12.86 -16.87
N LYS A 335 -2.84 12.10 -16.41
CA LYS A 335 -2.62 10.72 -16.86
C LYS A 335 -3.75 9.77 -16.42
N ALA A 336 -4.20 9.89 -15.18
CA ALA A 336 -5.24 9.04 -14.61
C ALA A 336 -6.62 9.31 -15.23
N SER A 337 -6.95 10.59 -15.49
CA SER A 337 -8.25 11.01 -16.05
C SER A 337 -8.50 10.42 -17.44
N VAL A 338 -7.49 10.37 -18.30
CA VAL A 338 -7.63 9.77 -19.64
C VAL A 338 -8.11 8.33 -19.55
N ARG A 339 -7.50 7.52 -18.70
CA ARG A 339 -7.88 6.12 -18.53
C ARG A 339 -9.24 5.96 -17.85
N ALA A 340 -9.52 6.77 -16.83
CA ALA A 340 -10.78 6.78 -16.10
C ALA A 340 -11.96 7.11 -17.04
N GLN A 341 -11.84 8.18 -17.81
CA GLN A 341 -12.85 8.60 -18.78
C GLN A 341 -13.10 7.55 -19.86
N GLN A 342 -12.03 6.97 -20.45
CA GLN A 342 -12.16 5.89 -21.43
C GLN A 342 -12.92 4.69 -20.85
N THR A 343 -12.65 4.34 -19.61
CA THR A 343 -13.35 3.24 -18.94
C THR A 343 -14.81 3.58 -18.70
N MET A 344 -15.10 4.79 -18.19
CA MET A 344 -16.47 5.22 -17.90
C MET A 344 -17.32 5.36 -19.15
N VAL A 345 -16.79 5.94 -20.22
CA VAL A 345 -17.51 6.04 -21.51
C VAL A 345 -17.88 4.64 -22.03
N ALA A 346 -16.93 3.71 -22.04
CA ALA A 346 -17.20 2.35 -22.48
C ALA A 346 -18.15 1.60 -21.53
N PHE A 347 -18.02 1.81 -20.21
CA PHE A 347 -18.92 1.23 -19.21
C PHE A 347 -20.36 1.72 -19.41
N LYS A 348 -20.55 3.05 -19.49
CA LYS A 348 -21.88 3.66 -19.70
C LYS A 348 -22.57 3.15 -20.96
N ARG A 349 -21.81 2.95 -22.04
CA ARG A 349 -22.34 2.36 -23.29
C ARG A 349 -22.84 0.92 -23.06
N ILE A 350 -22.10 0.10 -22.32
CA ILE A 350 -22.49 -1.29 -22.04
C ILE A 350 -23.76 -1.35 -21.19
N VAL A 351 -23.90 -0.46 -20.20
CA VAL A 351 -25.08 -0.48 -19.30
C VAL A 351 -26.27 0.32 -19.82
N GLY A 352 -26.17 0.97 -21.01
CA GLY A 352 -27.25 1.70 -21.62
C GLY A 352 -27.46 3.11 -21.07
N LEU A 353 -26.47 3.74 -20.49
CA LEU A 353 -26.54 5.13 -19.98
C LEU A 353 -26.09 6.19 -21.00
N THR A 354 -25.75 5.78 -22.21
CA THR A 354 -25.45 6.69 -23.34
C THR A 354 -26.35 6.32 -24.51
N LEU A 355 -26.90 7.35 -25.13
CA LEU A 355 -27.65 7.23 -26.40
C LEU A 355 -26.68 6.98 -27.55
#